data_6709a656154f22570361dc4338fcf532
#
_entry.id   6709a656154f22570361dc4338fcf532
#
_cell.length_a   1.000
_cell.length_b   1.000
_cell.length_c   1.000
_cell.angle_alpha   90.00
_cell.angle_beta   90.00
_cell.angle_gamma   90.00
#
_symmetry.space_group_name_H-M   'P 1'
#
loop_
_entity.id
_entity.type
_entity.pdbx_description
1 polymer ?
#
loop_
_entity_poly.entity_id
_entity_poly.type
_entity_poly.pdbx_seq_one_letter_code
_entity_poly.pdbx_strand_id
1 'polypeptide(L)'
;MKHQLRSSFSTQGRRMAGARALWTANGMKKEQMGKPIIAIVNSFTQFVPGHVHLHEIGQFVKEEIEKQGCFAAEFNTIAIDDGIAMGHDGMLYSLPSRDIIADSVEYMVNAHKADAMVCISNCDKITPGMLMAAMRLNIPTVFVSGGPMEAGEWNGQHLDLIDAMIKSADNSVSDAEVAKIEQHACPTCGCCSGMFTANSMNCLNEAIGLALPGNGTIVATHANRKQLFKDAARLIVENAYKYYEEGDESVLPRSIATREAFLNAMTLDIAMGGSTNTVLHLLAVAHEAGVDLSLIHISEPTRLALI
;
A
#
# COMPACT_ATOMS: atom_id res chain seq x y z
N MET A 1 -8.57 -15.61 -24.68
CA MET A 1 -7.94 -15.54 -23.35
C MET A 1 -7.05 -16.75 -23.17
N LYS A 2 -5.82 -16.56 -22.74
CA LYS A 2 -4.91 -17.67 -22.40
C LYS A 2 -5.16 -18.19 -20.98
N HIS A 3 -5.56 -17.29 -20.06
CA HIS A 3 -6.01 -17.67 -18.72
C HIS A 3 -7.48 -17.34 -18.55
N GLN A 4 -8.21 -18.19 -17.84
CA GLN A 4 -9.60 -17.94 -17.49
C GLN A 4 -9.69 -16.89 -16.40
N LEU A 5 -10.57 -15.88 -16.57
CA LEU A 5 -10.87 -14.94 -15.51
C LEU A 5 -11.37 -15.66 -14.25
N ARG A 6 -10.85 -15.29 -13.10
CA ARG A 6 -11.32 -15.77 -11.80
C ARG A 6 -12.79 -15.38 -11.58
N SER A 7 -13.15 -14.18 -11.97
CA SER A 7 -14.52 -13.64 -11.86
C SER A 7 -15.54 -14.41 -12.72
N SER A 8 -15.09 -15.21 -13.69
CA SER A 8 -15.99 -16.05 -14.50
C SER A 8 -16.85 -17.00 -13.66
N PHE A 9 -16.37 -17.41 -12.48
CA PHE A 9 -17.13 -18.23 -11.52
C PHE A 9 -18.39 -17.54 -10.98
N SER A 10 -18.49 -16.21 -11.04
CA SER A 10 -19.66 -15.45 -10.59
C SER A 10 -20.35 -14.67 -11.71
N THR A 11 -19.67 -14.45 -12.85
CA THR A 11 -20.18 -13.63 -13.96
C THR A 11 -20.70 -14.43 -15.14
N GLN A 12 -20.35 -15.72 -15.25
CA GLN A 12 -20.70 -16.54 -16.41
C GLN A 12 -21.58 -17.74 -16.06
N GLY A 13 -22.29 -18.25 -17.08
CA GLY A 13 -23.15 -19.42 -16.96
C GLY A 13 -24.54 -19.13 -16.36
N ARG A 14 -25.53 -19.95 -16.78
CA ARG A 14 -26.95 -19.77 -16.37
C ARG A 14 -27.15 -19.85 -14.85
N ARG A 15 -26.40 -20.75 -14.19
CA ARG A 15 -26.53 -20.99 -12.74
C ARG A 15 -26.06 -19.78 -11.90
N MET A 16 -25.25 -18.90 -12.47
CA MET A 16 -24.71 -17.70 -11.80
C MET A 16 -25.63 -16.47 -11.97
N ALA A 17 -26.89 -16.65 -12.34
CA ALA A 17 -27.83 -15.54 -12.49
C ALA A 17 -28.02 -14.75 -11.17
N GLY A 18 -28.07 -15.44 -10.03
CA GLY A 18 -28.13 -14.81 -8.72
C GLY A 18 -26.91 -13.94 -8.41
N ALA A 19 -25.71 -14.46 -8.65
CA ALA A 19 -24.48 -13.69 -8.45
C ALA A 19 -24.44 -12.46 -9.37
N ARG A 20 -24.81 -12.60 -10.66
CA ARG A 20 -24.89 -11.44 -11.57
C ARG A 20 -25.94 -10.41 -11.16
N ALA A 21 -27.07 -10.84 -10.58
CA ALA A 21 -28.05 -9.91 -10.04
C ALA A 21 -27.47 -9.06 -8.90
N LEU A 22 -26.66 -9.66 -8.02
CA LEU A 22 -25.94 -8.96 -6.95
C LEU A 22 -24.87 -8.04 -7.51
N TRP A 23 -24.08 -8.47 -8.50
CA TRP A 23 -23.13 -7.59 -9.18
C TRP A 23 -23.81 -6.38 -9.84
N THR A 24 -24.98 -6.60 -10.45
CA THR A 24 -25.77 -5.50 -11.02
C THR A 24 -26.26 -4.55 -9.93
N ALA A 25 -26.71 -5.05 -8.79
CA ALA A 25 -27.11 -4.24 -7.64
C ALA A 25 -25.93 -3.41 -7.09
N ASN A 26 -24.69 -3.92 -7.20
CA ASN A 26 -23.48 -3.20 -6.86
C ASN A 26 -23.02 -2.19 -7.95
N GLY A 27 -23.80 -2.01 -9.01
CA GLY A 27 -23.53 -1.04 -10.08
C GLY A 27 -22.75 -1.58 -11.28
N MET A 28 -22.47 -2.90 -11.35
CA MET A 28 -21.82 -3.49 -12.52
C MET A 28 -22.75 -3.40 -13.74
N LYS A 29 -22.24 -2.81 -14.83
CA LYS A 29 -22.98 -2.68 -16.09
C LYS A 29 -22.88 -3.97 -16.90
N LYS A 30 -23.84 -4.16 -17.81
CA LYS A 30 -23.88 -5.36 -18.67
C LYS A 30 -22.61 -5.50 -19.53
N GLU A 31 -22.06 -4.39 -19.99
CA GLU A 31 -20.85 -4.33 -20.81
C GLU A 31 -19.56 -4.68 -20.06
N GLN A 32 -19.63 -4.68 -18.73
CA GLN A 32 -18.52 -5.06 -17.86
C GLN A 32 -18.55 -6.55 -17.49
N MET A 33 -19.68 -7.22 -17.68
CA MET A 33 -19.78 -8.66 -17.45
C MET A 33 -18.84 -9.44 -18.39
N GLY A 34 -18.01 -10.30 -17.79
CA GLY A 34 -17.02 -11.09 -18.52
C GLY A 34 -15.71 -10.36 -18.83
N LYS A 35 -15.54 -9.15 -18.31
CA LYS A 35 -14.25 -8.45 -18.25
C LYS A 35 -13.64 -8.60 -16.87
N PRO A 36 -12.33 -8.27 -16.69
CA PRO A 36 -11.70 -8.34 -15.39
C PRO A 36 -12.43 -7.53 -14.32
N ILE A 37 -12.61 -8.11 -13.14
CA ILE A 37 -13.05 -7.40 -11.93
C ILE A 37 -11.80 -6.98 -11.16
N ILE A 38 -11.64 -5.68 -10.97
CA ILE A 38 -10.50 -5.11 -10.27
C ILE A 38 -10.90 -4.79 -8.83
N ALA A 39 -10.23 -5.40 -7.86
CA ALA A 39 -10.39 -5.03 -6.46
C ALA A 39 -9.59 -3.76 -6.16
N ILE A 40 -10.22 -2.78 -5.51
CA ILE A 40 -9.53 -1.66 -4.90
C ILE A 40 -9.40 -1.99 -3.42
N VAL A 41 -8.19 -2.41 -3.05
CA VAL A 41 -7.83 -2.74 -1.67
C VAL A 41 -7.40 -1.47 -0.98
N ASN A 42 -8.28 -0.86 -0.23
CA ASN A 42 -8.06 0.39 0.48
C ASN A 42 -7.90 0.17 1.99
N SER A 43 -7.54 1.21 2.69
CA SER A 43 -7.35 1.21 4.15
C SER A 43 -7.86 2.50 4.81
N PHE A 44 -8.89 3.11 4.24
CA PHE A 44 -9.51 4.31 4.79
C PHE A 44 -9.96 4.11 6.24
N THR A 45 -9.60 5.06 7.09
CA THR A 45 -10.10 5.22 8.45
C THR A 45 -9.88 6.65 8.93
N GLN A 46 -10.69 7.11 9.87
CA GLN A 46 -10.51 8.40 10.54
C GLN A 46 -9.57 8.33 11.76
N PHE A 47 -9.08 7.14 12.12
CA PHE A 47 -8.12 6.95 13.21
C PHE A 47 -6.67 7.21 12.82
N VAL A 48 -6.37 7.35 11.53
CA VAL A 48 -5.00 7.46 11.00
C VAL A 48 -4.90 8.67 10.08
N PRO A 49 -4.11 9.71 10.41
CA PRO A 49 -3.97 10.90 9.57
C PRO A 49 -3.56 10.58 8.13
N GLY A 50 -2.75 9.54 7.95
CA GLY A 50 -2.34 9.04 6.64
C GLY A 50 -3.45 8.40 5.81
N HIS A 51 -4.63 8.15 6.39
CA HIS A 51 -5.70 7.38 5.78
C HIS A 51 -7.03 8.15 5.63
N VAL A 52 -7.16 9.31 6.25
CA VAL A 52 -8.43 10.09 6.23
C VAL A 52 -8.89 10.48 4.84
N HIS A 53 -7.97 10.65 3.89
CA HIS A 53 -8.25 11.04 2.50
C HIS A 53 -8.39 9.83 1.54
N LEU A 54 -8.13 8.61 2.01
CA LEU A 54 -8.05 7.44 1.13
C LEU A 54 -9.41 7.02 0.56
N HIS A 55 -10.52 7.37 1.20
CA HIS A 55 -11.85 7.10 0.63
C HIS A 55 -12.06 7.83 -0.70
N GLU A 56 -11.74 9.13 -0.74
CA GLU A 56 -11.87 9.93 -1.97
C GLU A 56 -10.93 9.40 -3.07
N ILE A 57 -9.72 8.98 -2.68
CA ILE A 57 -8.76 8.35 -3.58
C ILE A 57 -9.30 7.04 -4.13
N GLY A 58 -9.87 6.18 -3.29
CA GLY A 58 -10.46 4.91 -3.72
C GLY A 58 -11.56 5.11 -4.75
N GLN A 59 -12.46 6.08 -4.52
CA GLN A 59 -13.51 6.43 -5.48
C GLN A 59 -12.92 6.99 -6.79
N PHE A 60 -11.90 7.84 -6.70
CA PHE A 60 -11.21 8.36 -7.88
C PHE A 60 -10.55 7.25 -8.72
N VAL A 61 -9.84 6.32 -8.08
CA VAL A 61 -9.22 5.16 -8.76
C VAL A 61 -10.29 4.27 -9.39
N LYS A 62 -11.42 4.06 -8.70
CA LYS A 62 -12.59 3.33 -9.22
C LYS A 62 -13.07 3.94 -10.54
N GLU A 63 -13.30 5.26 -10.55
CA GLU A 63 -13.75 5.96 -11.75
C GLU A 63 -12.77 5.82 -12.92
N GLU A 64 -11.47 5.94 -12.66
CA GLU A 64 -10.41 5.83 -13.69
C GLU A 64 -10.32 4.39 -14.26
N ILE A 65 -10.54 3.36 -13.45
CA ILE A 65 -10.63 1.96 -13.91
C ILE A 65 -11.90 1.75 -14.75
N GLU A 66 -13.05 2.25 -14.27
CA GLU A 66 -14.33 2.06 -14.96
C GLU A 66 -14.41 2.78 -16.30
N LYS A 67 -13.70 3.91 -16.49
CA LYS A 67 -13.52 4.58 -17.80
C LYS A 67 -12.86 3.67 -18.83
N GLN A 68 -12.08 2.69 -18.39
CA GLN A 68 -11.42 1.70 -19.26
C GLN A 68 -12.30 0.45 -19.51
N GLY A 69 -13.52 0.46 -18.98
CA GLY A 69 -14.55 -0.55 -19.23
C GLY A 69 -14.50 -1.79 -18.34
N CYS A 70 -13.62 -1.85 -17.35
CA CYS A 70 -13.62 -2.87 -16.29
C CYS A 70 -14.58 -2.48 -15.16
N PHE A 71 -15.00 -3.43 -14.33
CA PHE A 71 -15.69 -3.16 -13.08
C PHE A 71 -14.68 -3.10 -11.95
N ALA A 72 -14.79 -2.07 -11.10
CA ALA A 72 -13.96 -1.94 -9.92
C ALA A 72 -14.80 -1.94 -8.64
N ALA A 73 -14.37 -2.70 -7.64
CA ALA A 73 -15.04 -2.80 -6.34
C ALA A 73 -14.04 -2.49 -5.22
N GLU A 74 -14.37 -1.50 -4.40
CA GLU A 74 -13.56 -1.09 -3.26
C GLU A 74 -13.99 -1.82 -1.99
N PHE A 75 -12.99 -2.19 -1.17
CA PHE A 75 -13.17 -2.55 0.22
C PHE A 75 -12.00 -2.02 1.06
N ASN A 76 -12.23 -1.89 2.37
CA ASN A 76 -11.19 -1.44 3.29
C ASN A 76 -10.75 -2.58 4.21
N THR A 77 -9.43 -2.68 4.42
CA THR A 77 -8.86 -3.41 5.55
C THR A 77 -8.72 -2.47 6.75
N ILE A 78 -8.41 -3.03 7.92
CA ILE A 78 -8.12 -2.23 9.11
C ILE A 78 -6.80 -1.47 8.94
N ALA A 79 -6.66 -0.37 9.69
CA ALA A 79 -5.41 0.35 9.83
C ALA A 79 -5.26 0.85 11.27
N ILE A 80 -4.09 0.61 11.86
CA ILE A 80 -3.72 1.09 13.19
C ILE A 80 -2.66 2.17 13.01
N ASP A 81 -2.80 3.27 13.75
CA ASP A 81 -1.79 4.32 13.81
C ASP A 81 -0.79 4.01 14.92
N ASP A 82 0.43 3.67 14.55
CA ASP A 82 1.49 3.35 15.48
C ASP A 82 1.88 4.59 16.32
N GLY A 83 1.84 5.79 15.74
CA GLY A 83 2.15 7.02 16.44
C GLY A 83 1.14 7.33 17.55
N ILE A 84 -0.15 7.14 17.31
CA ILE A 84 -1.21 7.30 18.32
C ILE A 84 -1.13 6.19 19.38
N ALA A 85 -0.78 4.97 18.97
CA ALA A 85 -0.66 3.83 19.87
C ALA A 85 0.65 3.81 20.69
N MET A 86 1.63 4.62 20.32
CA MET A 86 2.95 4.65 20.95
C MET A 86 2.85 5.13 22.40
N GLY A 87 3.57 4.45 23.31
CA GLY A 87 3.62 4.81 24.72
C GLY A 87 2.53 4.19 25.61
N HIS A 88 1.61 3.40 25.04
CA HIS A 88 0.60 2.66 25.81
C HIS A 88 0.36 1.24 25.23
N ASP A 89 -0.51 0.45 25.86
CA ASP A 89 -0.77 -0.95 25.51
C ASP A 89 -1.41 -1.15 24.12
N GLY A 90 -1.98 -0.13 23.52
CA GLY A 90 -2.45 -0.13 22.13
C GLY A 90 -1.37 -0.53 21.13
N MET A 91 -0.10 -0.29 21.43
CA MET A 91 1.03 -0.67 20.56
C MET A 91 1.17 -2.19 20.41
N LEU A 92 0.63 -3.00 21.32
CA LEU A 92 0.61 -4.45 21.22
C LEU A 92 -0.23 -4.97 20.04
N TYR A 93 -1.13 -4.16 19.51
CA TYR A 93 -1.98 -4.48 18.35
C TYR A 93 -1.35 -4.10 17.03
N SER A 94 -0.30 -3.27 17.02
CA SER A 94 0.31 -2.76 15.79
C SER A 94 0.88 -3.88 14.93
N LEU A 95 1.93 -4.56 15.37
CA LEU A 95 2.58 -5.60 14.55
C LEU A 95 1.66 -6.76 14.17
N PRO A 96 0.82 -7.31 15.06
CA PRO A 96 -0.11 -8.38 14.70
C PRO A 96 -1.14 -7.96 13.64
N SER A 97 -1.49 -6.67 13.55
CA SER A 97 -2.42 -6.19 12.53
C SER A 97 -1.93 -6.42 11.11
N ARG A 98 -0.61 -6.47 10.87
CA ARG A 98 -0.04 -6.77 9.56
C ARG A 98 -0.56 -8.09 8.99
N ASP A 99 -0.57 -9.14 9.81
CA ASP A 99 -1.03 -10.46 9.39
C ASP A 99 -2.55 -10.48 9.20
N ILE A 100 -3.32 -9.82 10.07
CA ILE A 100 -4.78 -9.66 9.92
C ILE A 100 -5.11 -8.90 8.64
N ILE A 101 -4.35 -7.86 8.29
CA ILE A 101 -4.49 -7.12 7.03
C ILE A 101 -4.28 -8.06 5.85
N ALA A 102 -3.18 -8.84 5.85
CA ALA A 102 -2.89 -9.80 4.79
C ALA A 102 -4.03 -10.82 4.65
N ASP A 103 -4.50 -11.39 5.75
CA ASP A 103 -5.59 -12.36 5.78
C ASP A 103 -6.89 -11.74 5.25
N SER A 104 -7.25 -10.53 5.70
CA SER A 104 -8.50 -9.86 5.28
C SER A 104 -8.53 -9.60 3.78
N VAL A 105 -7.41 -9.18 3.20
CA VAL A 105 -7.28 -8.94 1.75
C VAL A 105 -7.39 -10.25 0.99
N GLU A 106 -6.69 -11.29 1.43
CA GLU A 106 -6.76 -12.62 0.83
C GLU A 106 -8.18 -13.18 0.84
N TYR A 107 -8.90 -13.07 1.97
CA TYR A 107 -10.30 -13.51 2.10
C TYR A 107 -11.20 -12.79 1.12
N MET A 108 -11.15 -11.46 1.09
CA MET A 108 -12.02 -10.65 0.23
C MET A 108 -11.80 -10.95 -1.25
N VAL A 109 -10.54 -10.98 -1.68
CA VAL A 109 -10.18 -11.19 -3.08
C VAL A 109 -10.47 -12.63 -3.53
N ASN A 110 -10.20 -13.62 -2.68
CA ASN A 110 -10.49 -15.03 -2.99
C ASN A 110 -11.98 -15.35 -2.99
N ALA A 111 -12.75 -14.83 -2.01
CA ALA A 111 -14.18 -15.07 -1.91
C ALA A 111 -14.95 -14.47 -3.09
N HIS A 112 -14.60 -13.27 -3.52
CA HIS A 112 -15.27 -12.56 -4.62
C HIS A 112 -14.64 -12.83 -5.99
N LYS A 113 -13.52 -13.60 -6.02
CA LYS A 113 -12.83 -13.96 -7.27
C LYS A 113 -12.44 -12.75 -8.11
N ALA A 114 -11.93 -11.68 -7.48
CA ALA A 114 -11.36 -10.57 -8.23
C ALA A 114 -10.17 -11.03 -9.07
N ASP A 115 -10.02 -10.44 -10.26
CA ASP A 115 -9.03 -10.84 -11.25
C ASP A 115 -7.69 -10.13 -11.05
N ALA A 116 -7.73 -8.91 -10.56
CA ALA A 116 -6.56 -8.08 -10.29
C ALA A 116 -6.86 -7.12 -9.14
N MET A 117 -5.85 -6.45 -8.58
CA MET A 117 -6.06 -5.50 -7.50
C MET A 117 -5.14 -4.28 -7.55
N VAL A 118 -5.67 -3.14 -7.14
CA VAL A 118 -4.92 -1.93 -6.78
C VAL A 118 -4.91 -1.83 -5.27
N CYS A 119 -3.72 -1.75 -4.67
CA CYS A 119 -3.56 -1.59 -3.24
C CYS A 119 -3.28 -0.11 -2.92
N ILE A 120 -4.20 0.53 -2.21
CA ILE A 120 -4.06 1.90 -1.71
C ILE A 120 -3.64 1.80 -0.24
N SER A 121 -2.35 1.80 0.00
CA SER A 121 -1.76 1.64 1.32
C SER A 121 -1.08 2.92 1.78
N ASN A 122 -0.79 3.05 3.05
CA ASN A 122 0.02 4.18 3.51
C ASN A 122 0.85 3.87 4.76
N CYS A 123 0.30 3.54 5.92
CA CYS A 123 1.01 3.42 7.19
C CYS A 123 1.81 2.11 7.37
N ASP A 124 2.49 2.03 8.54
CA ASP A 124 3.53 1.08 8.92
C ASP A 124 3.24 -0.39 8.61
N LYS A 125 2.07 -0.88 9.02
CA LYS A 125 1.73 -2.31 8.93
C LYS A 125 0.84 -2.60 7.72
N ILE A 126 0.22 -1.56 7.16
CA ILE A 126 -0.74 -1.70 6.06
C ILE A 126 -0.03 -2.04 4.76
N THR A 127 1.01 -1.28 4.39
CA THR A 127 1.79 -1.56 3.18
C THR A 127 2.39 -2.96 3.20
N PRO A 128 3.10 -3.41 4.25
CA PRO A 128 3.64 -4.77 4.27
C PRO A 128 2.54 -5.85 4.35
N GLY A 129 1.43 -5.61 5.06
CA GLY A 129 0.30 -6.55 5.08
C GLY A 129 -0.33 -6.77 3.71
N MET A 130 -0.56 -5.69 2.95
CA MET A 130 -1.04 -5.78 1.57
C MET A 130 -0.02 -6.43 0.64
N LEU A 131 1.30 -6.19 0.84
CA LEU A 131 2.36 -6.86 0.09
C LEU A 131 2.36 -8.37 0.33
N MET A 132 2.21 -8.82 1.58
CA MET A 132 2.06 -10.24 1.92
C MET A 132 0.86 -10.85 1.19
N ALA A 133 -0.30 -10.19 1.21
CA ALA A 133 -1.49 -10.63 0.49
C ALA A 133 -1.25 -10.70 -1.03
N ALA A 134 -0.55 -9.72 -1.61
CA ALA A 134 -0.21 -9.72 -3.03
C ALA A 134 0.65 -10.94 -3.41
N MET A 135 1.61 -11.30 -2.56
CA MET A 135 2.44 -12.49 -2.76
C MET A 135 1.64 -13.79 -2.63
N ARG A 136 0.73 -13.89 -1.65
CA ARG A 136 -0.15 -15.06 -1.47
C ARG A 136 -1.08 -15.25 -2.66
N LEU A 137 -1.75 -14.21 -3.08
CA LEU A 137 -2.74 -14.23 -4.16
C LEU A 137 -2.11 -14.41 -5.54
N ASN A 138 -0.96 -13.81 -5.78
CA ASN A 138 -0.21 -13.84 -7.04
C ASN A 138 -1.08 -13.57 -8.27
N ILE A 139 -1.90 -12.53 -8.21
CA ILE A 139 -2.69 -11.97 -9.32
C ILE A 139 -2.12 -10.61 -9.72
N PRO A 140 -2.37 -10.08 -10.92
CA PRO A 140 -1.90 -8.75 -11.29
C PRO A 140 -2.22 -7.72 -10.21
N THR A 141 -1.19 -7.01 -9.72
CA THR A 141 -1.30 -6.09 -8.59
C THR A 141 -0.45 -4.85 -8.83
N VAL A 142 -0.99 -3.69 -8.50
CA VAL A 142 -0.28 -2.41 -8.50
C VAL A 142 -0.50 -1.72 -7.16
N PHE A 143 0.56 -1.15 -6.59
CA PHE A 143 0.49 -0.35 -5.38
C PHE A 143 0.55 1.14 -5.70
N VAL A 144 -0.24 1.90 -4.98
CA VAL A 144 -0.16 3.36 -4.95
C VAL A 144 -0.48 3.86 -3.55
N SER A 145 0.47 4.53 -2.90
CA SER A 145 0.27 5.02 -1.54
C SER A 145 -0.52 6.33 -1.51
N GLY A 146 -1.15 6.60 -0.35
CA GLY A 146 -1.78 7.89 -0.10
C GLY A 146 -0.79 9.06 -0.02
N GLY A 147 0.49 8.78 0.15
CA GLY A 147 1.59 9.75 0.19
C GLY A 147 2.00 10.18 1.60
N PRO A 148 3.24 10.69 1.73
CA PRO A 148 3.75 11.28 2.96
C PRO A 148 3.00 12.58 3.32
N MET A 149 3.00 12.91 4.61
CA MET A 149 2.57 14.20 5.13
C MET A 149 3.60 15.29 4.82
N GLU A 150 3.18 16.51 4.67
CA GLU A 150 4.09 17.66 4.65
C GLU A 150 4.78 17.83 6.02
N ALA A 151 6.01 18.33 6.02
CA ALA A 151 6.67 18.68 7.27
C ALA A 151 5.92 19.82 7.97
N GLY A 152 5.83 19.74 9.29
CA GLY A 152 5.36 20.84 10.10
C GLY A 152 6.36 22.01 10.09
N GLU A 153 5.88 23.21 10.42
CA GLU A 153 6.73 24.40 10.55
C GLU A 153 6.26 25.28 11.70
N TRP A 154 7.21 25.67 12.57
CA TRP A 154 6.97 26.64 13.62
C TRP A 154 8.26 27.40 13.94
N ASN A 155 8.16 28.70 14.05
CA ASN A 155 9.31 29.61 14.27
C ASN A 155 10.48 29.40 13.29
N GLY A 156 10.18 29.07 12.00
CA GLY A 156 11.20 28.85 10.98
C GLY A 156 11.95 27.51 11.13
N GLN A 157 11.48 26.61 11.96
CA GLN A 157 11.99 25.26 12.12
C GLN A 157 10.99 24.25 11.57
N HIS A 158 11.49 23.24 10.85
CA HIS A 158 10.69 22.10 10.47
C HIS A 158 10.44 21.20 11.67
N LEU A 159 9.24 20.67 11.76
CA LEU A 159 8.78 19.83 12.85
C LEU A 159 8.15 18.54 12.32
N ASP A 160 8.24 17.50 13.11
CA ASP A 160 7.50 16.27 12.91
C ASP A 160 6.94 15.72 14.24
N LEU A 161 6.34 14.52 14.19
CA LEU A 161 5.83 13.83 15.36
C LEU A 161 6.89 13.64 16.46
N ILE A 162 8.12 13.31 16.06
CA ILE A 162 9.21 13.04 17.02
C ILE A 162 9.64 14.32 17.73
N ASP A 163 9.65 15.46 17.04
CA ASP A 163 9.93 16.75 17.68
C ASP A 163 8.92 17.06 18.78
N ALA A 164 7.63 16.79 18.53
CA ALA A 164 6.59 16.95 19.55
C ALA A 164 6.83 16.02 20.77
N MET A 165 7.21 14.77 20.53
CA MET A 165 7.54 13.81 21.60
C MET A 165 8.78 14.22 22.41
N ILE A 166 9.86 14.62 21.74
CA ILE A 166 11.11 15.05 22.40
C ILE A 166 10.85 16.31 23.24
N LYS A 167 10.16 17.30 22.68
CA LYS A 167 9.88 18.56 23.38
C LYS A 167 8.94 18.36 24.56
N SER A 168 7.96 17.47 24.46
CA SER A 168 7.08 17.15 25.59
C SER A 168 7.80 16.43 26.75
N ALA A 169 8.91 15.74 26.48
CA ALA A 169 9.72 15.07 27.49
C ALA A 169 10.77 16.00 28.14
N ASP A 170 11.01 17.18 27.57
CA ASP A 170 11.98 18.15 28.09
C ASP A 170 11.31 19.11 29.08
N ASN A 171 11.61 18.92 30.38
CA ASN A 171 11.08 19.74 31.46
C ASN A 171 11.48 21.22 31.40
N SER A 172 12.42 21.60 30.54
CA SER A 172 12.80 23.00 30.31
C SER A 172 11.88 23.73 29.33
N VAL A 173 11.08 22.98 28.56
CA VAL A 173 10.10 23.52 27.60
C VAL A 173 8.77 23.76 28.32
N SER A 174 8.18 24.93 28.14
CA SER A 174 6.89 25.23 28.76
C SER A 174 5.72 24.53 28.11
N ASP A 175 4.66 24.23 28.88
CA ASP A 175 3.42 23.63 28.35
C ASP A 175 2.82 24.44 27.20
N ALA A 176 2.94 25.76 27.25
CA ALA A 176 2.46 26.66 26.19
C ALA A 176 3.24 26.50 24.88
N GLU A 177 4.54 26.21 24.97
CA GLU A 177 5.38 25.94 23.81
C GLU A 177 5.12 24.53 23.26
N VAL A 178 4.99 23.51 24.12
CA VAL A 178 4.59 22.16 23.71
C VAL A 178 3.25 22.20 22.97
N ALA A 179 2.25 22.91 23.49
CA ALA A 179 0.95 23.05 22.81
C ALA A 179 1.05 23.71 21.41
N LYS A 180 2.03 24.61 21.20
CA LYS A 180 2.29 25.18 19.86
C LYS A 180 2.94 24.18 18.92
N ILE A 181 3.88 23.40 19.41
CA ILE A 181 4.53 22.34 18.63
C ILE A 181 3.50 21.30 18.20
N GLU A 182 2.64 20.83 19.11
CA GLU A 182 1.55 19.88 18.81
C GLU A 182 0.63 20.38 17.68
N GLN A 183 0.31 21.68 17.65
CA GLN A 183 -0.55 22.27 16.63
C GLN A 183 0.09 22.34 15.24
N HIS A 184 1.43 22.27 15.15
CA HIS A 184 2.16 22.51 13.91
C HIS A 184 2.95 21.30 13.42
N ALA A 185 3.21 20.29 14.26
CA ALA A 185 4.05 19.14 13.91
C ALA A 185 3.46 18.25 12.82
N CYS A 186 2.13 18.13 12.74
CA CYS A 186 1.43 17.27 11.78
C CYS A 186 0.36 18.06 11.02
N PRO A 187 0.73 18.87 10.01
CA PRO A 187 -0.15 19.91 9.47
C PRO A 187 -1.19 19.41 8.45
N THR A 188 -0.98 18.26 7.81
CA THR A 188 -1.81 17.80 6.69
C THR A 188 -2.19 16.34 6.82
N CYS A 189 -3.01 15.82 5.89
CA CYS A 189 -3.16 14.38 5.69
C CYS A 189 -1.86 13.80 5.10
N GLY A 190 -1.68 12.50 5.23
CA GLY A 190 -0.50 11.78 4.78
C GLY A 190 0.08 10.92 5.91
N CYS A 191 0.91 9.94 5.57
CA CYS A 191 1.68 9.23 6.58
C CYS A 191 2.79 10.13 7.13
N CYS A 192 3.59 9.66 8.07
CA CYS A 192 4.59 10.47 8.75
C CYS A 192 5.41 11.35 7.78
N SER A 193 5.76 12.58 8.19
CA SER A 193 6.61 13.48 7.39
C SER A 193 8.08 13.05 7.36
N GLY A 194 8.54 12.26 8.34
CA GLY A 194 9.89 11.70 8.38
C GLY A 194 10.03 10.37 7.63
N MET A 195 11.28 9.90 7.43
CA MET A 195 11.60 8.60 6.82
C MET A 195 11.41 7.46 7.84
N PHE A 196 10.23 7.39 8.45
CA PHE A 196 9.82 6.31 9.32
C PHE A 196 9.35 5.10 8.51
N THR A 197 8.80 4.07 9.15
CA THR A 197 8.46 2.80 8.49
C THR A 197 7.50 2.96 7.32
N ALA A 198 6.50 3.84 7.44
CA ALA A 198 5.51 4.06 6.37
C ALA A 198 6.18 4.55 5.08
N ASN A 199 6.98 5.62 5.16
CA ASN A 199 7.67 6.17 4.00
C ASN A 199 8.76 5.24 3.48
N SER A 200 9.51 4.59 4.38
CA SER A 200 10.48 3.56 4.01
C SER A 200 9.82 2.45 3.19
N MET A 201 8.75 1.83 3.68
CA MET A 201 8.06 0.76 2.96
C MET A 201 7.46 1.22 1.62
N ASN A 202 6.97 2.46 1.53
CA ASN A 202 6.47 3.01 0.28
C ASN A 202 7.59 3.20 -0.77
N CYS A 203 8.79 3.61 -0.35
CA CYS A 203 9.97 3.68 -1.22
C CYS A 203 10.47 2.27 -1.61
N LEU A 204 10.52 1.34 -0.65
CA LEU A 204 10.95 -0.04 -0.91
C LEU A 204 10.01 -0.77 -1.88
N ASN A 205 8.73 -0.43 -1.85
CA ASN A 205 7.75 -0.96 -2.79
C ASN A 205 8.01 -0.51 -4.24
N GLU A 206 8.55 0.71 -4.44
CA GLU A 206 9.08 1.14 -5.74
C GLU A 206 10.29 0.31 -6.15
N ALA A 207 11.24 0.10 -5.23
CA ALA A 207 12.46 -0.66 -5.51
C ALA A 207 12.19 -2.15 -5.81
N ILE A 208 11.15 -2.73 -5.20
CA ILE A 208 10.67 -4.08 -5.53
C ILE A 208 10.04 -4.11 -6.94
N GLY A 209 9.44 -3.00 -7.39
CA GLY A 209 8.81 -2.88 -8.71
C GLY A 209 7.29 -3.03 -8.71
N LEU A 210 6.62 -3.03 -7.53
CA LEU A 210 5.16 -3.14 -7.42
C LEU A 210 4.44 -1.80 -7.32
N ALA A 211 5.20 -0.70 -7.09
CA ALA A 211 4.67 0.66 -7.07
C ALA A 211 5.33 1.52 -8.15
N LEU A 212 4.62 2.57 -8.58
CA LEU A 212 5.11 3.52 -9.56
C LEU A 212 6.17 4.47 -8.96
N PRO A 213 7.12 4.98 -9.76
CA PRO A 213 8.09 5.97 -9.31
C PRO A 213 7.43 7.21 -8.70
N GLY A 214 7.93 7.66 -7.57
CA GLY A 214 7.36 8.77 -6.79
C GLY A 214 6.31 8.34 -5.76
N ASN A 215 6.04 7.04 -5.66
CA ASN A 215 5.09 6.49 -4.70
C ASN A 215 5.40 6.87 -3.24
N GLY A 216 6.66 6.76 -2.83
CA GLY A 216 7.11 7.05 -1.47
C GLY A 216 7.53 8.52 -1.24
N THR A 217 7.74 9.32 -2.29
CA THR A 217 8.39 10.63 -2.19
C THR A 217 7.52 11.83 -2.53
N ILE A 218 6.43 11.66 -3.31
CA ILE A 218 5.50 12.75 -3.58
C ILE A 218 4.53 12.86 -2.40
N VAL A 219 4.46 14.02 -1.74
CA VAL A 219 3.57 14.22 -0.58
C VAL A 219 2.09 14.11 -0.96
N ALA A 220 1.25 13.78 0.02
CA ALA A 220 -0.17 13.50 -0.17
C ALA A 220 -0.96 14.65 -0.82
N THR A 221 -0.60 15.87 -0.49
CA THR A 221 -1.25 17.11 -0.96
C THR A 221 -0.75 17.60 -2.31
N HIS A 222 0.34 17.03 -2.84
CA HIS A 222 0.95 17.52 -4.09
C HIS A 222 0.10 17.14 -5.32
N ALA A 223 -0.05 18.07 -6.26
CA ALA A 223 -0.86 17.87 -7.47
C ALA A 223 -0.47 16.63 -8.29
N ASN A 224 0.83 16.30 -8.35
CA ASN A 224 1.33 15.12 -9.08
C ASN A 224 0.88 13.79 -8.45
N ARG A 225 0.46 13.78 -7.17
CA ARG A 225 -0.09 12.57 -6.52
C ARG A 225 -1.33 12.07 -7.26
N LYS A 226 -2.18 12.96 -7.73
CA LYS A 226 -3.37 12.60 -8.52
C LYS A 226 -3.02 11.89 -9.83
N GLN A 227 -1.89 12.25 -10.46
CA GLN A 227 -1.43 11.58 -11.67
C GLN A 227 -0.99 10.14 -11.38
N LEU A 228 -0.32 9.88 -10.24
CA LEU A 228 0.06 8.52 -9.84
C LEU A 228 -1.16 7.59 -9.69
N PHE A 229 -2.26 8.10 -9.12
CA PHE A 229 -3.51 7.31 -9.01
C PHE A 229 -4.09 6.96 -10.38
N LYS A 230 -4.06 7.88 -11.34
CA LYS A 230 -4.49 7.61 -12.72
C LYS A 230 -3.60 6.58 -13.40
N ASP A 231 -2.29 6.72 -13.24
CA ASP A 231 -1.34 5.80 -13.86
C ASP A 231 -1.44 4.41 -13.25
N ALA A 232 -1.66 4.30 -11.93
CA ALA A 232 -1.92 3.02 -11.26
C ALA A 232 -3.22 2.36 -11.77
N ALA A 233 -4.30 3.15 -11.92
CA ALA A 233 -5.56 2.67 -12.46
C ALA A 233 -5.45 2.19 -13.92
N ARG A 234 -4.64 2.86 -14.73
CA ARG A 234 -4.36 2.44 -16.11
C ARG A 234 -3.53 1.17 -16.14
N LEU A 235 -2.43 1.16 -15.38
CA LEU A 235 -1.48 0.05 -15.36
C LEU A 235 -2.12 -1.26 -14.88
N ILE A 236 -3.00 -1.22 -13.87
CA ILE A 236 -3.64 -2.46 -13.39
C ILE A 236 -4.57 -3.06 -14.42
N VAL A 237 -5.29 -2.24 -15.18
CA VAL A 237 -6.14 -2.73 -16.28
C VAL A 237 -5.28 -3.33 -17.39
N GLU A 238 -4.19 -2.66 -17.79
CA GLU A 238 -3.23 -3.19 -18.76
C GLU A 238 -2.63 -4.53 -18.31
N ASN A 239 -2.19 -4.62 -17.04
CA ASN A 239 -1.61 -5.84 -16.48
C ASN A 239 -2.63 -6.98 -16.39
N ALA A 240 -3.90 -6.69 -16.07
CA ALA A 240 -4.95 -7.70 -16.08
C ALA A 240 -5.13 -8.27 -17.50
N TYR A 241 -5.20 -7.44 -18.53
CA TYR A 241 -5.32 -7.92 -19.91
C TYR A 241 -4.07 -8.67 -20.39
N LYS A 242 -2.86 -8.19 -20.07
CA LYS A 242 -1.61 -8.91 -20.38
C LYS A 242 -1.63 -10.32 -19.80
N TYR A 243 -2.01 -10.47 -18.54
CA TYR A 243 -2.05 -11.78 -17.91
C TYR A 243 -3.16 -12.67 -18.50
N TYR A 244 -4.42 -12.19 -18.52
CA TYR A 244 -5.55 -13.04 -18.90
C TYR A 244 -5.67 -13.27 -20.42
N GLU A 245 -5.35 -12.29 -21.25
CA GLU A 245 -5.47 -12.41 -22.70
C GLU A 245 -4.20 -12.88 -23.38
N GLU A 246 -3.03 -12.36 -22.95
CA GLU A 246 -1.75 -12.65 -23.59
C GLU A 246 -0.99 -13.77 -22.89
N GLY A 247 -1.31 -14.07 -21.62
CA GLY A 247 -0.64 -15.06 -20.78
C GLY A 247 0.74 -14.60 -20.31
N ASP A 248 0.90 -13.31 -20.16
CA ASP A 248 2.14 -12.71 -19.66
C ASP A 248 2.19 -12.80 -18.12
N GLU A 249 2.98 -13.73 -17.61
CA GLU A 249 3.17 -13.93 -16.17
C GLU A 249 4.18 -12.92 -15.56
N SER A 250 4.89 -12.15 -16.38
CA SER A 250 5.86 -11.15 -15.88
C SER A 250 5.20 -10.03 -15.07
N VAL A 251 3.89 -9.83 -15.22
CA VAL A 251 3.09 -8.83 -14.48
C VAL A 251 2.61 -9.32 -13.11
N LEU A 252 2.91 -10.56 -12.74
CA LEU A 252 2.50 -11.13 -11.44
C LEU A 252 3.45 -10.71 -10.32
N PRO A 253 2.94 -10.50 -9.09
CA PRO A 253 3.76 -10.07 -7.95
C PRO A 253 4.99 -10.93 -7.69
N ARG A 254 4.87 -12.26 -7.74
CA ARG A 254 6.02 -13.15 -7.51
C ARG A 254 7.03 -13.15 -8.65
N SER A 255 6.62 -12.78 -9.87
CA SER A 255 7.54 -12.61 -11.00
C SER A 255 8.32 -11.30 -10.92
N ILE A 256 7.72 -10.27 -10.30
CA ILE A 256 8.32 -8.96 -10.08
C ILE A 256 9.22 -8.97 -8.84
N ALA A 257 8.72 -9.49 -7.72
CA ALA A 257 9.40 -9.54 -6.43
C ALA A 257 10.42 -10.68 -6.37
N THR A 258 11.41 -10.64 -7.24
CA THR A 258 12.52 -11.60 -7.27
C THR A 258 13.48 -11.37 -6.10
N ARG A 259 14.42 -12.30 -5.90
CA ARG A 259 15.49 -12.13 -4.91
C ARG A 259 16.30 -10.85 -5.14
N GLU A 260 16.59 -10.53 -6.41
CA GLU A 260 17.31 -9.32 -6.81
C GLU A 260 16.50 -8.05 -6.48
N ALA A 261 15.18 -8.08 -6.68
CA ALA A 261 14.29 -6.98 -6.31
C ALA A 261 14.31 -6.72 -4.79
N PHE A 262 14.29 -7.77 -3.96
CA PHE A 262 14.46 -7.63 -2.52
C PHE A 262 15.85 -7.10 -2.13
N LEU A 263 16.91 -7.54 -2.78
CA LEU A 263 18.26 -7.01 -2.53
C LEU A 263 18.37 -5.52 -2.94
N ASN A 264 17.74 -5.12 -4.03
CA ASN A 264 17.65 -3.70 -4.42
C ASN A 264 16.91 -2.88 -3.36
N ALA A 265 15.78 -3.41 -2.85
CA ALA A 265 15.02 -2.75 -1.78
C ALA A 265 15.86 -2.60 -0.51
N MET A 266 16.58 -3.64 -0.09
CA MET A 266 17.50 -3.57 1.07
C MET A 266 18.62 -2.56 0.86
N THR A 267 19.21 -2.51 -0.33
CA THR A 267 20.25 -1.53 -0.67
C THR A 267 19.72 -0.10 -0.57
N LEU A 268 18.52 0.13 -1.10
CA LEU A 268 17.85 1.43 -0.98
C LEU A 268 17.57 1.77 0.49
N ASP A 269 17.07 0.82 1.28
CA ASP A 269 16.76 1.01 2.70
C ASP A 269 17.98 1.48 3.50
N ILE A 270 19.12 0.84 3.28
CA ILE A 270 20.41 1.23 3.89
C ILE A 270 20.85 2.62 3.41
N ALA A 271 20.74 2.88 2.10
CA ALA A 271 21.20 4.13 1.51
C ALA A 271 20.39 5.35 1.96
N MET A 272 19.07 5.19 2.17
CA MET A 272 18.20 6.27 2.62
C MET A 272 18.11 6.40 4.14
N GLY A 273 18.73 5.49 4.90
CA GLY A 273 18.60 5.46 6.36
C GLY A 273 17.17 5.10 6.80
N GLY A 274 16.59 4.08 6.16
CA GLY A 274 15.21 3.66 6.42
C GLY A 274 15.00 3.05 7.81
N SER A 275 13.75 2.77 8.11
CA SER A 275 13.33 2.24 9.40
C SER A 275 13.81 0.80 9.64
N THR A 276 14.23 0.48 10.87
CA THR A 276 14.57 -0.90 11.25
C THR A 276 13.39 -1.89 11.12
N ASN A 277 12.14 -1.42 11.15
CA ASN A 277 10.96 -2.26 10.94
C ASN A 277 10.88 -2.83 9.53
N THR A 278 11.48 -2.18 8.53
CA THR A 278 11.52 -2.68 7.14
C THR A 278 12.18 -4.04 7.04
N VAL A 279 13.17 -4.31 7.88
CA VAL A 279 13.84 -5.62 7.98
C VAL A 279 12.82 -6.73 8.25
N LEU A 280 11.98 -6.55 9.28
CA LEU A 280 10.93 -7.52 9.62
C LEU A 280 9.91 -7.68 8.49
N HIS A 281 9.58 -6.57 7.83
CA HIS A 281 8.55 -6.56 6.79
C HIS A 281 9.05 -7.19 5.49
N LEU A 282 10.26 -6.87 5.04
CA LEU A 282 10.85 -7.46 3.84
C LEU A 282 11.01 -8.98 3.96
N LEU A 283 11.45 -9.46 5.14
CA LEU A 283 11.55 -10.89 5.42
C LEU A 283 10.18 -11.60 5.36
N ALA A 284 9.15 -10.98 5.93
CA ALA A 284 7.80 -11.55 5.89
C ALA A 284 7.24 -11.58 4.45
N VAL A 285 7.41 -10.50 3.68
CA VAL A 285 6.98 -10.44 2.28
C VAL A 285 7.75 -11.43 1.41
N ALA A 286 9.07 -11.56 1.60
CA ALA A 286 9.91 -12.54 0.90
C ALA A 286 9.48 -13.98 1.21
N HIS A 287 9.13 -14.27 2.47
CA HIS A 287 8.60 -15.58 2.86
C HIS A 287 7.31 -15.91 2.09
N GLU A 288 6.36 -14.99 2.02
CA GLU A 288 5.12 -15.18 1.27
C GLU A 288 5.35 -15.28 -0.25
N ALA A 289 6.40 -14.63 -0.75
CA ALA A 289 6.81 -14.75 -2.15
C ALA A 289 7.52 -16.09 -2.46
N GLY A 290 7.91 -16.86 -1.45
CA GLY A 290 8.74 -18.05 -1.60
C GLY A 290 10.21 -17.75 -1.91
N VAL A 291 10.68 -16.55 -1.57
CA VAL A 291 12.06 -16.11 -1.78
C VAL A 291 12.88 -16.38 -0.51
N ASP A 292 13.98 -17.13 -0.67
CA ASP A 292 14.93 -17.37 0.43
C ASP A 292 15.73 -16.10 0.71
N LEU A 293 15.30 -15.37 1.73
CA LEU A 293 15.90 -14.15 2.20
C LEU A 293 16.14 -14.24 3.70
N SER A 294 17.32 -13.87 4.16
CA SER A 294 17.66 -13.89 5.59
C SER A 294 18.46 -12.65 5.98
N LEU A 295 18.60 -12.40 7.29
CA LEU A 295 19.34 -11.26 7.84
C LEU A 295 20.80 -11.21 7.40
N ILE A 296 21.43 -12.36 7.13
CA ILE A 296 22.81 -12.40 6.64
C ILE A 296 22.97 -11.80 5.23
N HIS A 297 21.88 -11.71 4.46
CA HIS A 297 21.90 -11.07 3.14
C HIS A 297 21.83 -9.55 3.22
N ILE A 298 21.42 -9.00 4.38
CA ILE A 298 21.28 -7.55 4.63
C ILE A 298 22.63 -6.92 4.96
N SER A 299 23.62 -7.69 5.37
CA SER A 299 24.73 -7.20 6.19
C SER A 299 26.07 -7.01 5.46
N GLU A 300 26.12 -6.89 4.14
CA GLU A 300 27.41 -6.71 3.46
C GLU A 300 27.61 -5.29 2.88
N PRO A 301 27.82 -4.25 3.72
CA PRO A 301 28.31 -2.96 3.20
C PRO A 301 29.67 -3.07 2.54
N THR A 302 30.44 -4.14 2.82
CA THR A 302 31.73 -4.42 2.21
C THR A 302 31.67 -4.76 0.72
N ARG A 303 30.56 -5.25 0.20
CA ARG A 303 30.39 -5.43 -1.26
C ARG A 303 30.21 -4.13 -2.03
N LEU A 304 29.68 -3.09 -1.40
CA LEU A 304 29.56 -1.74 -1.98
C LEU A 304 30.92 -1.02 -2.09
N ALA A 305 31.93 -1.44 -1.34
CA ALA A 305 33.31 -0.90 -1.40
C ALA A 305 34.14 -1.48 -2.54
N LEU A 306 33.59 -2.41 -3.33
CA LEU A 306 34.30 -3.07 -4.46
C LEU A 306 33.71 -2.66 -5.83
N ILE A 307 32.81 -1.69 -5.87
CA ILE A 307 32.32 -1.00 -7.07
C ILE A 307 32.84 0.44 -7.04
#